data_3dfd21b21412f8d909f5918ce0fd2a85
#
_entry.id   3dfd21b21412f8d909f5918ce0fd2a85
#
_cell.length_a   1.000
_cell.length_b   1.000
_cell.length_c   1.000
_cell.angle_alpha   90.00
_cell.angle_beta   90.00
_cell.angle_gamma   90.00
#
_symmetry.space_group_name_H-M   'P 1'
#
loop_
_entity.id
_entity.type
_entity.pdbx_description
1 polymer ?
#
loop_
_entity_poly.entity_id
_entity_poly.type
_entity_poly.pdbx_seq_one_letter_code
_entity_poly.pdbx_strand_id
1 'polypeptide(L)'
;MSWAAKQDYCGLADGTAIICKSATENRSGSYLEKTGEHGDIVATKLYGTANASPSNEYAIAKEKTLAVTLGQVQTVDGKQYMLQSVSISTGSATEPTMSATAVQVEDGATTGNCFKCPEFTLSPDDVAQFLFGAFTLGGDGCEITQVGAEISCTVGLSQVNGDPVASDPHTAHVQLSVTVIQTGTAEPTITPATGWELSAPLTCSDPDSDLPTWTCSVSKAIEKTMAA
;
A
#
# COMPACT_ATOMS: atom_id res chain seq x y z
N MET A 1 -28.64 16.83 4.55
CA MET A 1 -27.26 17.21 4.11
C MET A 1 -26.74 16.04 3.27
N SER A 2 -26.55 16.23 1.97
CA SER A 2 -25.92 15.21 1.14
C SER A 2 -24.42 15.33 1.37
N TRP A 3 -23.81 14.29 1.91
CA TRP A 3 -22.36 14.18 1.97
C TRP A 3 -21.89 14.01 0.52
N ALA A 4 -21.11 14.95 0.02
CA ALA A 4 -20.43 14.75 -1.25
C ALA A 4 -19.58 13.48 -1.12
N ALA A 5 -19.80 12.51 -2.01
CA ALA A 5 -18.97 11.32 -2.04
C ALA A 5 -17.51 11.78 -2.24
N LYS A 6 -16.63 11.35 -1.34
CA LYS A 6 -15.20 11.65 -1.46
C LYS A 6 -14.67 10.95 -2.72
N GLN A 7 -13.80 11.63 -3.44
CA GLN A 7 -13.20 11.07 -4.65
C GLN A 7 -12.34 9.86 -4.31
N ASP A 8 -12.58 8.75 -4.97
CA ASP A 8 -11.78 7.53 -4.83
C ASP A 8 -10.83 7.40 -6.03
N TYR A 9 -9.61 7.88 -5.86
CA TYR A 9 -8.57 7.82 -6.89
C TYR A 9 -7.99 6.42 -7.09
N CYS A 10 -8.19 5.53 -6.12
CA CYS A 10 -7.62 4.20 -6.11
C CYS A 10 -8.61 3.11 -6.55
N GLY A 11 -9.91 3.44 -6.60
CA GLY A 11 -10.97 2.53 -7.05
C GLY A 11 -11.21 1.33 -6.12
N LEU A 12 -10.96 1.48 -4.82
CA LEU A 12 -11.10 0.40 -3.84
C LEU A 12 -12.40 0.47 -3.03
N ALA A 13 -13.09 1.62 -3.02
CA ALA A 13 -14.36 1.76 -2.30
C ALA A 13 -15.47 0.97 -3.02
N ASP A 14 -16.20 0.15 -2.28
CA ASP A 14 -17.37 -0.59 -2.77
C ASP A 14 -18.71 0.00 -2.27
N GLY A 15 -18.64 1.08 -1.50
CA GLY A 15 -19.81 1.79 -0.95
C GLY A 15 -20.50 1.07 0.21
N THR A 16 -20.11 -0.15 0.55
CA THR A 16 -20.74 -0.96 1.60
C THR A 16 -19.76 -1.38 2.69
N ALA A 17 -18.70 -2.08 2.32
CA ALA A 17 -17.73 -2.63 3.25
C ALA A 17 -16.39 -1.88 3.21
N ILE A 18 -16.11 -1.16 2.13
CA ILE A 18 -14.93 -0.31 1.99
C ILE A 18 -15.43 1.11 1.65
N ILE A 19 -15.21 2.03 2.57
CA ILE A 19 -15.70 3.41 2.45
C ILE A 19 -14.51 4.36 2.45
N CYS A 20 -14.40 5.20 1.43
CA CYS A 20 -13.36 6.23 1.37
C CYS A 20 -13.62 7.30 2.45
N LYS A 21 -12.72 7.42 3.42
CA LYS A 21 -12.77 8.40 4.52
C LYS A 21 -12.20 9.74 4.11
N SER A 22 -11.06 9.71 3.41
CA SER A 22 -10.36 10.91 2.97
C SER A 22 -9.72 10.70 1.61
N ALA A 23 -9.57 11.78 0.88
CA ALA A 23 -8.85 11.82 -0.38
C ALA A 23 -7.94 13.05 -0.39
N THR A 24 -6.68 12.86 -0.74
CA THR A 24 -5.69 13.93 -0.84
C THR A 24 -4.98 13.80 -2.18
N GLU A 25 -4.94 14.87 -2.97
CA GLU A 25 -4.16 14.91 -4.21
C GLU A 25 -2.94 15.81 -4.00
N ASN A 26 -1.77 15.22 -4.00
CA ASN A 26 -0.51 15.96 -3.95
C ASN A 26 0.04 16.11 -5.37
N ARG A 27 0.38 17.33 -5.73
CA ARG A 27 1.06 17.65 -6.99
C ARG A 27 2.42 18.23 -6.69
N SER A 28 3.45 17.67 -7.29
CA SER A 28 4.82 18.18 -7.21
C SER A 28 5.32 18.57 -8.59
N GLY A 29 6.02 19.68 -8.67
CA GLY A 29 6.67 20.13 -9.90
C GLY A 29 7.93 20.91 -9.58
N SER A 30 8.91 20.87 -10.46
CA SER A 30 10.12 21.66 -10.37
C SER A 30 10.00 22.91 -11.25
N TYR A 31 10.45 24.02 -10.72
CA TYR A 31 10.49 25.29 -11.45
C TYR A 31 11.92 25.62 -11.84
N LEU A 32 12.10 26.06 -13.07
CA LEU A 32 13.33 26.71 -13.51
C LEU A 32 13.12 28.21 -13.45
N GLU A 33 13.91 28.87 -12.63
CA GLU A 33 13.88 30.33 -12.51
C GLU A 33 15.09 30.91 -13.24
N LYS A 34 14.84 31.93 -14.05
CA LYS A 34 15.89 32.72 -14.65
C LYS A 34 15.96 34.06 -13.91
N THR A 35 17.11 34.33 -13.32
CA THR A 35 17.39 35.59 -12.63
C THR A 35 18.01 36.60 -13.58
N GLY A 36 17.61 37.87 -13.47
CA GLY A 36 18.21 38.98 -14.15
C GLY A 36 19.53 39.42 -13.52
N GLU A 37 20.17 40.44 -14.12
CA GLU A 37 21.46 40.98 -13.67
C GLU A 37 21.42 41.57 -12.24
N HIS A 38 20.25 41.91 -11.74
CA HIS A 38 20.04 42.47 -10.40
C HIS A 38 19.49 41.45 -9.39
N GLY A 39 19.47 40.17 -9.74
CA GLY A 39 19.00 39.09 -8.86
C GLY A 39 17.47 38.92 -8.80
N ASP A 40 16.72 39.69 -9.56
CA ASP A 40 15.29 39.56 -9.71
C ASP A 40 14.93 38.38 -10.63
N ILE A 41 13.82 37.70 -10.32
CA ILE A 41 13.32 36.58 -11.14
C ILE A 41 12.63 37.19 -12.38
N VAL A 42 13.25 37.05 -13.55
CA VAL A 42 12.73 37.58 -14.83
C VAL A 42 11.90 36.57 -15.61
N ALA A 43 12.03 35.27 -15.31
CA ALA A 43 11.20 34.23 -15.90
C ALA A 43 11.15 33.03 -15.03
N THR A 44 9.96 32.43 -14.92
CA THR A 44 9.75 31.13 -14.25
C THR A 44 9.12 30.18 -15.24
N LYS A 45 9.69 28.99 -15.40
CA LYS A 45 9.11 27.93 -16.22
C LYS A 45 8.98 26.67 -15.36
N LEU A 46 7.79 26.09 -15.36
CA LEU A 46 7.61 24.76 -14.79
C LEU A 46 8.45 23.78 -15.61
N TYR A 47 9.40 23.17 -14.95
CA TYR A 47 10.30 22.19 -15.54
C TYR A 47 10.11 20.85 -14.81
N GLY A 48 9.90 19.82 -15.58
CA GLY A 48 9.67 18.49 -15.05
C GLY A 48 8.18 18.22 -14.79
N THR A 49 7.96 17.09 -14.22
CA THR A 49 6.68 16.43 -14.11
C THR A 49 5.88 17.01 -12.97
N ALA A 50 4.72 17.56 -13.26
CA ALA A 50 3.69 17.74 -12.26
C ALA A 50 3.04 16.37 -12.02
N ASN A 51 3.70 15.51 -11.24
CA ASN A 51 3.12 14.22 -10.87
C ASN A 51 2.04 14.45 -9.82
N ALA A 52 0.82 14.04 -10.14
CA ALA A 52 -0.21 13.89 -9.13
C ALA A 52 -0.07 12.49 -8.52
N SER A 53 0.12 12.45 -7.21
CA SER A 53 0.15 11.22 -6.42
C SER A 53 -0.97 11.31 -5.38
N PRO A 54 -2.21 11.02 -5.76
CA PRO A 54 -3.32 11.04 -4.83
C PRO A 54 -3.23 9.85 -3.86
N SER A 55 -3.72 10.09 -2.65
CA SER A 55 -3.87 9.08 -1.64
C SER A 55 -5.29 9.08 -1.07
N ASN A 56 -5.76 7.90 -0.73
CA ASN A 56 -7.05 7.69 -0.08
C ASN A 56 -6.87 6.92 1.22
N GLU A 57 -7.65 7.27 2.23
CA GLU A 57 -7.82 6.47 3.44
C GLU A 57 -9.21 5.84 3.44
N TYR A 58 -9.28 4.60 3.88
CA TYR A 58 -10.51 3.82 3.88
C TYR A 58 -10.86 3.31 5.28
N ALA A 59 -12.17 3.26 5.55
CA ALA A 59 -12.72 2.40 6.58
C ALA A 59 -13.07 1.06 5.95
N ILE A 60 -12.78 -0.02 6.66
CA ILE A 60 -13.06 -1.37 6.21
C ILE A 60 -13.98 -2.04 7.22
N ALA A 61 -15.07 -2.65 6.73
CA ALA A 61 -15.92 -3.48 7.58
C ALA A 61 -15.13 -4.72 8.04
N LYS A 62 -15.43 -5.16 9.26
CA LYS A 62 -14.89 -6.40 9.83
C LYS A 62 -15.26 -7.60 8.94
N GLU A 63 -14.38 -8.61 8.91
CA GLU A 63 -14.58 -9.87 8.16
C GLU A 63 -14.74 -9.67 6.64
N LYS A 64 -14.26 -8.55 6.12
CA LYS A 64 -14.27 -8.31 4.68
C LYS A 64 -13.09 -9.04 4.01
N THR A 65 -13.41 -9.84 3.01
CA THR A 65 -12.41 -10.35 2.06
C THR A 65 -12.04 -9.28 1.05
N LEU A 66 -10.76 -9.04 0.91
CA LEU A 66 -10.19 -8.04 0.03
C LEU A 66 -9.40 -8.69 -1.09
N ALA A 67 -9.62 -8.20 -2.31
CA ALA A 67 -8.81 -8.51 -3.48
C ALA A 67 -8.18 -7.21 -3.99
N VAL A 68 -6.87 -7.08 -3.89
CA VAL A 68 -6.12 -5.92 -4.38
C VAL A 68 -5.50 -6.26 -5.72
N THR A 69 -5.70 -5.37 -6.70
CA THR A 69 -5.07 -5.48 -8.03
C THR A 69 -4.28 -4.20 -8.31
N LEU A 70 -2.96 -4.26 -8.14
CA LEU A 70 -2.07 -3.14 -8.48
C LEU A 70 -1.99 -2.96 -9.99
N GLY A 71 -1.82 -1.73 -10.45
CA GLY A 71 -1.84 -1.40 -11.87
C GLY A 71 -3.24 -1.20 -12.43
N GLN A 72 -4.30 -1.33 -11.61
CA GLN A 72 -5.66 -1.01 -12.00
C GLN A 72 -5.80 0.49 -12.24
N VAL A 73 -6.45 0.86 -13.35
CA VAL A 73 -6.68 2.25 -13.73
C VAL A 73 -8.09 2.68 -13.35
N GLN A 74 -8.19 3.84 -12.70
CA GLN A 74 -9.44 4.48 -12.31
C GLN A 74 -9.53 5.88 -12.95
N THR A 75 -10.71 6.24 -13.46
CA THR A 75 -10.94 7.58 -14.00
C THR A 75 -11.65 8.46 -12.97
N VAL A 76 -11.05 9.59 -12.64
CA VAL A 76 -11.60 10.57 -11.71
C VAL A 76 -11.47 11.97 -12.33
N ASP A 77 -12.57 12.69 -12.44
CA ASP A 77 -12.66 14.04 -13.05
C ASP A 77 -11.99 14.14 -14.43
N GLY A 78 -12.15 13.10 -15.27
CA GLY A 78 -11.59 13.03 -16.61
C GLY A 78 -10.10 12.73 -16.69
N LYS A 79 -9.42 12.51 -15.56
CA LYS A 79 -8.03 12.07 -15.48
C LYS A 79 -7.95 10.63 -15.05
N GLN A 80 -6.88 9.97 -15.44
CA GLN A 80 -6.67 8.57 -15.12
C GLN A 80 -5.57 8.39 -14.08
N TYR A 81 -5.83 7.49 -13.15
CA TYR A 81 -4.96 7.18 -12.02
C TYR A 81 -4.77 5.68 -11.93
N MET A 82 -3.53 5.26 -11.74
CA MET A 82 -3.15 3.85 -11.59
C MET A 82 -2.83 3.55 -10.13
N LEU A 83 -3.47 2.52 -9.56
CA LEU A 83 -3.21 2.07 -8.20
C LEU A 83 -1.77 1.56 -8.08
N GLN A 84 -1.00 2.19 -7.19
CA GLN A 84 0.42 1.90 -7.01
C GLN A 84 0.69 1.13 -5.72
N SER A 85 0.05 1.50 -4.62
CA SER A 85 0.27 0.82 -3.34
C SER A 85 -0.96 0.82 -2.46
N VAL A 86 -1.04 -0.19 -1.61
CA VAL A 86 -2.04 -0.33 -0.55
C VAL A 86 -1.33 -0.73 0.73
N SER A 87 -1.57 0.00 1.80
CA SER A 87 -1.08 -0.31 3.15
C SER A 87 -2.26 -0.61 4.06
N ILE A 88 -2.19 -1.70 4.78
CA ILE A 88 -3.24 -2.18 5.68
C ILE A 88 -2.60 -2.49 7.02
N SER A 89 -3.25 -2.09 8.10
CA SER A 89 -2.84 -2.43 9.46
C SER A 89 -4.03 -2.97 10.24
N THR A 90 -3.83 -4.05 10.94
CA THR A 90 -4.82 -4.66 11.84
C THR A 90 -4.13 -5.18 13.09
N GLY A 91 -4.85 -5.23 14.20
CA GLY A 91 -4.37 -5.75 15.48
C GLY A 91 -5.52 -6.32 16.28
N SER A 92 -5.18 -7.12 17.29
CA SER A 92 -6.15 -7.85 18.13
C SER A 92 -7.15 -6.95 18.90
N ALA A 93 -6.88 -5.65 18.99
CA ALA A 93 -7.75 -4.69 19.70
C ALA A 93 -8.04 -3.43 18.88
N THR A 94 -7.68 -3.40 17.59
CA THR A 94 -7.80 -2.22 16.76
C THR A 94 -8.63 -2.49 15.51
N GLU A 95 -9.42 -1.50 15.09
CA GLU A 95 -10.10 -1.59 13.81
C GLU A 95 -9.08 -1.57 12.66
N PRO A 96 -9.30 -2.39 11.62
CA PRO A 96 -8.45 -2.38 10.43
C PRO A 96 -8.46 -1.00 9.77
N THR A 97 -7.27 -0.53 9.42
CA THR A 97 -7.09 0.71 8.64
C THR A 97 -6.45 0.39 7.30
N MET A 98 -6.89 1.06 6.26
CA MET A 98 -6.32 0.93 4.93
C MET A 98 -6.06 2.31 4.34
N SER A 99 -4.89 2.47 3.74
CA SER A 99 -4.57 3.60 2.88
C SER A 99 -4.08 3.09 1.53
N ALA A 100 -4.35 3.85 0.48
CA ALA A 100 -3.85 3.51 -0.84
C ALA A 100 -3.33 4.75 -1.54
N THR A 101 -2.35 4.57 -2.41
CA THR A 101 -1.82 5.62 -3.27
C THR A 101 -1.95 5.24 -4.73
N ALA A 102 -2.22 6.23 -5.55
CA ALA A 102 -2.25 6.09 -6.99
C ALA A 102 -1.31 7.12 -7.63
N VAL A 103 -1.02 6.95 -8.88
CA VAL A 103 -0.25 7.89 -9.69
C VAL A 103 -1.06 8.27 -10.92
N GLN A 104 -1.04 9.56 -11.29
CA GLN A 104 -1.67 9.99 -12.53
C GLN A 104 -0.94 9.38 -13.73
N VAL A 105 -1.69 8.81 -14.65
CA VAL A 105 -1.21 8.19 -15.89
C VAL A 105 -1.75 8.94 -17.11
N GLU A 106 -1.34 8.52 -18.30
CA GLU A 106 -1.75 9.12 -19.57
C GLU A 106 -3.26 9.05 -19.80
N ASP A 107 -3.79 10.01 -20.53
CA ASP A 107 -5.18 9.99 -20.97
C ASP A 107 -5.43 8.83 -21.92
N GLY A 108 -6.51 8.08 -21.66
CA GLY A 108 -6.83 6.87 -22.43
C GLY A 108 -6.12 5.61 -21.92
N ALA A 109 -5.34 5.68 -20.81
CA ALA A 109 -4.78 4.48 -20.19
C ALA A 109 -5.89 3.52 -19.79
N THR A 110 -5.67 2.25 -20.07
CA THR A 110 -6.56 1.16 -19.69
C THR A 110 -5.82 0.22 -18.75
N THR A 111 -6.57 -0.49 -17.93
CA THR A 111 -5.99 -1.55 -17.11
C THR A 111 -5.39 -2.60 -18.04
N GLY A 112 -4.08 -2.59 -18.14
CA GLY A 112 -3.29 -3.54 -18.93
C GLY A 112 -2.69 -4.61 -18.05
N ASN A 113 -1.37 -4.75 -18.07
CA ASN A 113 -0.66 -5.61 -17.13
C ASN A 113 -0.95 -5.18 -15.69
N CYS A 114 -1.30 -6.12 -14.84
CA CYS A 114 -1.60 -5.86 -13.43
C CYS A 114 -1.02 -6.95 -12.54
N PHE A 115 -0.97 -6.67 -11.24
CA PHE A 115 -0.49 -7.60 -10.24
C PHE A 115 -1.64 -7.92 -9.29
N LYS A 116 -2.14 -9.14 -9.33
CA LYS A 116 -3.19 -9.61 -8.44
C LYS A 116 -2.57 -10.10 -7.14
N CYS A 117 -2.89 -9.44 -6.04
CA CYS A 117 -2.55 -9.93 -4.73
C CYS A 117 -3.47 -11.12 -4.37
N PRO A 118 -2.98 -12.12 -3.63
CA PRO A 118 -3.85 -13.12 -3.04
C PRO A 118 -4.96 -12.48 -2.20
N GLU A 119 -6.16 -13.04 -2.26
CA GLU A 119 -7.27 -12.59 -1.42
C GLU A 119 -6.94 -12.84 0.05
N PHE A 120 -7.36 -11.91 0.89
CA PHE A 120 -7.21 -12.03 2.34
C PHE A 120 -8.44 -11.50 3.04
N THR A 121 -8.70 -12.04 4.23
CA THR A 121 -9.84 -11.63 5.06
C THR A 121 -9.33 -10.90 6.29
N LEU A 122 -9.89 -9.73 6.55
CA LEU A 122 -9.61 -8.95 7.76
C LEU A 122 -10.53 -9.45 8.88
N SER A 123 -9.96 -10.16 9.85
CA SER A 123 -10.65 -10.58 11.05
C SER A 123 -10.02 -9.91 12.28
N PRO A 124 -10.78 -9.15 13.07
CA PRO A 124 -10.26 -8.55 14.30
C PRO A 124 -10.04 -9.57 15.41
N ASP A 125 -10.76 -10.70 15.34
CA ASP A 125 -10.70 -11.75 16.37
C ASP A 125 -9.61 -12.79 16.07
N ASP A 126 -9.11 -12.81 14.83
CA ASP A 126 -8.05 -13.72 14.40
C ASP A 126 -7.10 -13.01 13.41
N VAL A 127 -6.14 -12.31 13.98
CA VAL A 127 -5.09 -11.60 13.21
C VAL A 127 -4.28 -12.57 12.35
N ALA A 128 -4.21 -13.85 12.74
CA ALA A 128 -3.48 -14.86 11.99
C ALA A 128 -4.11 -15.15 10.61
N GLN A 129 -5.41 -14.94 10.42
CA GLN A 129 -6.05 -15.08 9.11
C GLN A 129 -5.58 -14.05 8.09
N PHE A 130 -5.05 -12.91 8.58
CA PHE A 130 -4.53 -11.85 7.72
C PHE A 130 -3.15 -12.18 7.12
N LEU A 131 -2.52 -13.26 7.54
CA LEU A 131 -1.12 -13.57 7.19
C LEU A 131 -0.92 -14.15 5.79
N PHE A 132 -1.92 -14.27 4.95
CA PHE A 132 -1.81 -14.84 3.58
C PHE A 132 -1.19 -16.25 3.54
N GLY A 133 -1.13 -16.94 4.67
CA GLY A 133 -0.35 -18.17 4.76
C GLY A 133 1.17 -17.95 4.58
N ALA A 134 1.66 -16.76 4.90
CA ALA A 134 3.04 -16.33 4.60
C ALA A 134 4.09 -17.06 5.41
N PHE A 135 3.75 -17.50 6.63
CA PHE A 135 4.69 -18.18 7.52
C PHE A 135 3.95 -19.00 8.60
N THR A 136 4.71 -19.78 9.32
CA THR A 136 4.26 -20.46 10.54
C THR A 136 4.99 -19.85 11.73
N LEU A 137 4.23 -19.47 12.76
CA LEU A 137 4.77 -19.05 14.05
C LEU A 137 4.97 -20.29 14.92
N GLY A 138 6.18 -20.51 15.42
CA GLY A 138 6.52 -21.48 16.44
C GLY A 138 6.93 -20.77 17.73
N GLY A 139 6.93 -21.52 18.84
CA GLY A 139 7.21 -21.03 20.19
C GLY A 139 5.98 -21.21 21.08
N ASP A 140 6.22 -21.73 22.28
CA ASP A 140 5.14 -21.92 23.27
C ASP A 140 4.76 -20.57 23.88
N GLY A 141 3.44 -20.27 23.91
CA GLY A 141 2.94 -19.00 24.42
C GLY A 141 3.26 -17.78 23.55
N CYS A 142 3.47 -17.97 22.25
CA CYS A 142 3.68 -16.87 21.32
C CYS A 142 2.38 -16.53 20.57
N GLU A 143 2.01 -15.26 20.57
CA GLU A 143 0.77 -14.76 19.99
C GLU A 143 1.01 -13.55 19.08
N ILE A 144 0.39 -13.54 17.89
CA ILE A 144 0.45 -12.40 16.98
C ILE A 144 -0.56 -11.37 17.45
N THR A 145 -0.08 -10.15 17.71
CA THR A 145 -0.93 -9.05 18.18
C THR A 145 -1.18 -7.98 17.15
N GLN A 146 -0.29 -7.83 16.17
CA GLN A 146 -0.44 -6.86 15.11
C GLN A 146 0.17 -7.36 13.82
N VAL A 147 -0.50 -7.07 12.71
CA VAL A 147 0.01 -7.30 11.36
C VAL A 147 -0.21 -6.05 10.53
N GLY A 148 0.85 -5.62 9.86
CA GLY A 148 0.79 -4.63 8.78
C GLY A 148 1.09 -5.29 7.46
N ALA A 149 0.38 -4.95 6.40
CA ALA A 149 0.69 -5.36 5.03
C ALA A 149 0.94 -4.14 4.18
N GLU A 150 2.02 -4.15 3.42
CA GLU A 150 2.29 -3.21 2.35
C GLU A 150 2.33 -3.97 1.03
N ILE A 151 1.45 -3.60 0.12
CA ILE A 151 1.32 -4.18 -1.21
C ILE A 151 1.65 -3.07 -2.19
N SER A 152 2.72 -3.18 -2.94
CA SER A 152 3.17 -2.08 -3.81
C SER A 152 3.75 -2.58 -5.12
N CYS A 153 3.67 -1.72 -6.15
CA CYS A 153 4.38 -1.90 -7.42
C CYS A 153 5.09 -0.61 -7.82
N THR A 154 6.12 -0.74 -8.62
CA THR A 154 6.76 0.40 -9.26
C THR A 154 6.02 0.72 -10.55
N VAL A 155 5.70 2.00 -10.77
CA VAL A 155 5.11 2.47 -12.01
C VAL A 155 6.12 3.32 -12.75
N GLY A 156 6.59 2.84 -13.89
CA GLY A 156 7.41 3.61 -14.83
C GLY A 156 6.52 4.59 -15.59
N LEU A 157 6.88 5.88 -15.58
CA LEU A 157 6.17 6.92 -16.32
C LEU A 157 7.08 7.55 -17.35
N SER A 158 6.60 7.62 -18.59
CA SER A 158 7.18 8.49 -19.63
C SER A 158 6.33 9.75 -19.72
N GLN A 159 6.98 10.90 -19.87
CA GLN A 159 6.28 12.19 -19.83
C GLN A 159 6.82 13.14 -20.89
N VAL A 160 5.92 13.98 -21.41
CA VAL A 160 6.24 15.06 -22.34
C VAL A 160 5.66 16.37 -21.79
N ASN A 161 6.51 17.37 -21.58
CA ASN A 161 6.14 18.66 -21.00
C ASN A 161 5.42 18.57 -19.63
N GLY A 162 5.64 17.49 -18.88
CA GLY A 162 5.00 17.25 -17.59
C GLY A 162 3.73 16.40 -17.63
N ASP A 163 3.22 16.12 -18.82
CA ASP A 163 2.04 15.25 -18.96
C ASP A 163 2.49 13.80 -19.18
N PRO A 164 1.89 12.82 -18.46
CA PRO A 164 2.14 11.41 -18.70
C PRO A 164 1.72 11.01 -20.12
N VAL A 165 2.58 10.31 -20.84
CA VAL A 165 2.31 9.81 -22.20
C VAL A 165 2.39 8.29 -22.32
N ALA A 166 3.00 7.63 -21.34
CA ALA A 166 3.00 6.19 -21.20
C ALA A 166 3.28 5.78 -19.77
N SER A 167 2.65 4.71 -19.33
CA SER A 167 2.82 4.13 -17.99
C SER A 167 2.98 2.61 -18.08
N ASP A 168 3.88 2.04 -17.28
CA ASP A 168 4.06 0.58 -17.17
C ASP A 168 4.29 0.18 -15.70
N PRO A 169 3.35 -0.56 -15.09
CA PRO A 169 3.55 -1.11 -13.77
C PRO A 169 4.50 -2.32 -13.86
N HIS A 170 5.51 -2.33 -13.01
CA HIS A 170 6.48 -3.41 -12.94
C HIS A 170 6.94 -3.64 -11.50
N THR A 171 7.50 -4.81 -11.23
CA THR A 171 8.04 -5.17 -9.93
C THR A 171 7.06 -4.92 -8.78
N ALA A 172 6.24 -5.90 -8.48
CA ALA A 172 5.31 -5.83 -7.38
C ALA A 172 5.69 -6.81 -6.27
N HIS A 173 5.43 -6.40 -5.04
CA HIS A 173 5.65 -7.25 -3.86
C HIS A 173 4.59 -6.98 -2.80
N VAL A 174 4.41 -7.97 -1.94
CA VAL A 174 3.71 -7.82 -0.67
C VAL A 174 4.72 -8.02 0.44
N GLN A 175 4.69 -7.12 1.43
CA GLN A 175 5.50 -7.20 2.64
C GLN A 175 4.56 -7.21 3.85
N LEU A 176 4.77 -8.15 4.75
CA LEU A 176 4.07 -8.23 6.02
C LEU A 176 5.03 -7.86 7.14
N SER A 177 4.60 -6.96 8.01
CA SER A 177 5.26 -6.65 9.28
C SER A 177 4.43 -7.25 10.40
N VAL A 178 5.03 -8.04 11.26
CA VAL A 178 4.33 -8.83 12.28
C VAL A 178 4.89 -8.50 13.64
N THR A 179 3.99 -8.30 14.60
CA THR A 179 4.32 -8.14 16.01
C THR A 179 3.81 -9.35 16.79
N VAL A 180 4.69 -9.96 17.57
CA VAL A 180 4.42 -11.15 18.37
C VAL A 180 4.69 -10.82 19.84
N ILE A 181 3.79 -11.20 20.73
CA ILE A 181 4.02 -11.19 22.17
C ILE A 181 4.38 -12.60 22.61
N GLN A 182 5.38 -12.70 23.48
CA GLN A 182 5.80 -13.94 24.11
C GLN A 182 5.28 -13.98 25.55
N THR A 183 4.43 -14.97 25.86
CA THR A 183 3.95 -15.23 27.22
C THR A 183 4.57 -16.48 27.82
N GLY A 184 5.20 -17.33 27.01
CA GLY A 184 5.90 -18.54 27.41
C GLY A 184 7.41 -18.35 27.58
N THR A 185 8.13 -19.43 27.80
CA THR A 185 9.58 -19.43 28.01
C THR A 185 10.39 -19.64 26.71
N ALA A 186 9.75 -20.11 25.66
CA ALA A 186 10.41 -20.34 24.37
C ALA A 186 10.34 -19.08 23.50
N GLU A 187 11.47 -18.68 22.94
CA GLU A 187 11.51 -17.61 21.96
C GLU A 187 10.67 -17.95 20.72
N PRO A 188 9.96 -16.97 20.13
CA PRO A 188 9.22 -17.21 18.91
C PRO A 188 10.15 -17.56 17.75
N THR A 189 9.67 -18.38 16.84
CA THR A 189 10.35 -18.72 15.60
C THR A 189 9.42 -18.48 14.42
N ILE A 190 9.96 -17.94 13.32
CA ILE A 190 9.22 -17.70 12.10
C ILE A 190 9.79 -18.58 11.00
N THR A 191 8.94 -19.41 10.40
CA THR A 191 9.28 -20.24 9.24
C THR A 191 8.49 -19.76 8.04
N PRO A 192 9.11 -19.04 7.08
CA PRO A 192 8.43 -18.57 5.87
C PRO A 192 7.87 -19.74 5.06
N ALA A 193 6.69 -19.54 4.47
CA ALA A 193 6.10 -20.50 3.55
C ALA A 193 6.79 -20.43 2.17
N THR A 194 6.50 -21.41 1.32
CA THR A 194 7.07 -21.45 -0.04
C THR A 194 6.80 -20.17 -0.82
N GLY A 195 7.85 -19.56 -1.35
CA GLY A 195 7.78 -18.32 -2.12
C GLY A 195 7.74 -17.05 -1.25
N TRP A 196 7.79 -17.17 0.07
CA TRP A 196 7.99 -16.06 1.00
C TRP A 196 9.42 -16.06 1.53
N GLU A 197 9.92 -14.88 1.79
CA GLU A 197 11.26 -14.66 2.30
C GLU A 197 11.22 -13.78 3.56
N LEU A 198 12.13 -14.04 4.50
CA LEU A 198 12.28 -13.20 5.68
C LEU A 198 13.02 -11.92 5.27
N SER A 199 12.31 -10.82 5.13
CA SER A 199 12.88 -9.51 4.74
C SER A 199 13.48 -8.75 5.92
N ALA A 200 13.01 -8.99 7.14
CA ALA A 200 13.65 -8.55 8.37
C ALA A 200 13.62 -9.69 9.41
N PRO A 201 14.74 -9.96 10.08
CA PRO A 201 14.81 -11.02 11.08
C PRO A 201 13.92 -10.72 12.27
N LEU A 202 13.58 -11.78 13.01
CA LEU A 202 12.88 -11.65 14.27
C LEU A 202 13.77 -10.95 15.30
N THR A 203 13.30 -9.84 15.84
CA THR A 203 14.05 -8.99 16.78
C THR A 203 13.20 -8.71 18.00
N CYS A 204 13.74 -8.94 19.19
CA CYS A 204 13.11 -8.56 20.45
C CYS A 204 13.35 -7.09 20.73
N SER A 205 12.28 -6.34 21.00
CA SER A 205 12.35 -4.91 21.31
C SER A 205 12.50 -4.63 22.80
N ASP A 206 12.05 -5.56 23.66
CA ASP A 206 12.09 -5.40 25.13
C ASP A 206 12.27 -6.77 25.79
N PRO A 207 13.53 -7.28 25.84
CA PRO A 207 13.81 -8.61 26.35
C PRO A 207 13.63 -8.75 27.88
N ASP A 208 13.67 -7.62 28.60
CA ASP A 208 13.57 -7.60 30.07
C ASP A 208 12.12 -7.40 30.56
N SER A 209 11.16 -7.31 29.63
CA SER A 209 9.73 -7.18 29.95
C SER A 209 9.13 -8.52 30.39
N ASP A 210 8.14 -8.47 31.25
CA ASP A 210 7.31 -9.64 31.59
C ASP A 210 6.58 -10.20 30.36
N LEU A 211 6.41 -9.38 29.31
CA LEU A 211 5.82 -9.74 28.03
C LEU A 211 6.73 -9.26 26.88
N PRO A 212 7.82 -9.98 26.58
CA PRO A 212 8.70 -9.62 25.49
C PRO A 212 7.96 -9.47 24.15
N THR A 213 8.25 -8.39 23.46
CA THR A 213 7.64 -8.10 22.15
C THR A 213 8.66 -8.30 21.05
N TRP A 214 8.28 -9.08 20.06
CA TRP A 214 9.11 -9.42 18.91
C TRP A 214 8.52 -8.85 17.63
N THR A 215 9.37 -8.43 16.72
CA THR A 215 8.96 -7.94 15.41
C THR A 215 9.76 -8.62 14.30
N CYS A 216 9.10 -8.90 13.19
CA CYS A 216 9.75 -9.39 11.98
C CYS A 216 9.02 -8.91 10.73
N SER A 217 9.62 -9.11 9.56
CA SER A 217 8.96 -8.86 8.29
C SER A 217 9.23 -10.00 7.32
N VAL A 218 8.20 -10.39 6.59
CA VAL A 218 8.28 -11.35 5.49
C VAL A 218 7.77 -10.72 4.21
N SER A 219 8.33 -11.08 3.07
CA SER A 219 7.95 -10.52 1.77
C SER A 219 7.83 -11.59 0.70
N LYS A 220 7.04 -11.26 -0.34
CA LYS A 220 6.88 -12.08 -1.53
C LYS A 220 6.72 -11.20 -2.77
N ALA A 221 7.42 -11.54 -3.85
CA ALA A 221 7.17 -10.95 -5.15
C ALA A 221 5.82 -11.41 -5.71
N ILE A 222 5.09 -10.49 -6.33
CA ILE A 222 3.82 -10.79 -7.00
C ILE A 222 4.09 -10.88 -8.50
N GLU A 223 3.63 -11.97 -9.11
CA GLU A 223 3.77 -12.14 -10.54
C GLU A 223 2.82 -11.24 -11.34
N LYS A 224 3.31 -10.73 -12.46
CA LYS A 224 2.53 -9.93 -13.40
C LYS A 224 1.47 -10.80 -14.06
N THR A 225 0.22 -10.38 -14.00
CA THR A 225 -0.89 -11.02 -14.72
C THR A 225 -1.18 -10.20 -15.97
N MET A 226 -1.05 -10.81 -17.13
CA MET A 226 -1.47 -10.15 -18.38
C MET A 226 -3.00 -10.07 -18.43
N ALA A 227 -3.52 -8.89 -18.79
CA ALA A 227 -4.93 -8.78 -19.14
C ALA A 227 -5.21 -9.68 -20.36
N ALA A 228 -6.27 -10.48 -20.25
CA ALA A 228 -6.70 -11.37 -21.32
C ALA A 228 -7.44 -10.57 -22.41
#